data_42651a8d1967f31c4a1454c6af217f7c
#
_entry.id   42651a8d1967f31c4a1454c6af217f7c
#
_cell.length_a   1.000
_cell.length_b   1.000
_cell.length_c   1.000
_cell.angle_alpha   90.00
_cell.angle_beta   90.00
_cell.angle_gamma   90.00
#
_symmetry.space_group_name_H-M   'P 1'
#
loop_
_entity.id
_entity.type
_entity.pdbx_description
1 polymer ?
#
loop_
_entity_poly.entity_id
_entity_poly.type
_entity_poly.pdbx_seq_one_letter_code
_entity_poly.pdbx_strand_id
1 'polypeptide(L)'
;TIVKRNGVPLTGLIKNFFYEFMDSTGGDYIESDKPILVSQYTTNKNQCWNFPTTSPSPPSYGDPEMFYLSPIEQGQKSVRFYVSRKSSIDYVYANIHIPTIAVSSLRVDGNPIPAPFIIPHPNYPSYSVALTRFIGPAAQHTITCDSTFTATVYGLGNYESYGYNVGTFINNLNYYGYFKNTLNPNPQPDSSTCPKTPVRLFVKLGYPATSIHWRLSQVPGLFPNTDSVINNPIPIGTELINGRVYYLYTLQQDFTFAQAGTFTVPIDYTATVIENCNQTDRAKIIVLVKPGPIADFNAIAPFCIGQPIQLNGNPTAGIRH
;
A
#
# COMPACT_ATOMS: atom_id res chain seq x y z
N THR A 1 -22.96 -3.23 1.12
CA THR A 1 -21.65 -3.53 0.50
C THR A 1 -21.90 -4.03 -0.90
N ILE A 2 -21.29 -3.40 -1.87
CA ILE A 2 -21.29 -3.85 -3.26
C ILE A 2 -19.95 -4.55 -3.48
N VAL A 3 -20.00 -5.82 -3.83
CA VAL A 3 -18.81 -6.61 -4.20
C VAL A 3 -18.92 -6.92 -5.68
N LYS A 4 -17.83 -6.75 -6.42
CA LYS A 4 -17.76 -7.11 -7.83
C LYS A 4 -16.67 -8.16 -8.05
N ARG A 5 -16.95 -9.08 -8.97
CA ARG A 5 -15.99 -10.03 -9.53
C ARG A 5 -15.78 -9.69 -11.01
N ASN A 6 -14.57 -9.35 -11.37
CA ASN A 6 -14.19 -8.98 -12.75
C ASN A 6 -15.05 -7.82 -13.30
N GLY A 7 -15.32 -6.81 -12.45
CA GLY A 7 -16.15 -5.67 -12.77
C GLY A 7 -17.67 -5.90 -12.71
N VAL A 8 -18.14 -7.14 -12.53
CA VAL A 8 -19.56 -7.49 -12.46
C VAL A 8 -20.01 -7.62 -11.00
N PRO A 9 -21.07 -6.91 -10.56
CA PRO A 9 -21.59 -7.05 -9.21
C PRO A 9 -22.02 -8.48 -8.89
N LEU A 10 -21.60 -8.97 -7.72
CA LEU A 10 -22.07 -10.25 -7.20
C LEU A 10 -23.49 -10.11 -6.65
N THR A 11 -24.40 -10.95 -7.16
CA THR A 11 -25.76 -11.08 -6.66
C THR A 11 -25.85 -12.23 -5.65
N GLY A 12 -26.64 -12.08 -4.61
CA GLY A 12 -26.81 -13.14 -3.59
C GLY A 12 -25.85 -13.07 -2.40
N LEU A 13 -24.97 -12.06 -2.32
CA LEU A 13 -24.15 -11.81 -1.14
C LEU A 13 -25.04 -11.27 0.00
N ILE A 14 -25.14 -12.01 1.09
CA ILE A 14 -25.97 -11.67 2.25
C ILE A 14 -25.07 -11.37 3.45
N LYS A 15 -25.38 -10.32 4.22
CA LYS A 15 -24.64 -9.97 5.45
C LYS A 15 -24.61 -11.17 6.41
N ASN A 16 -23.43 -11.44 6.97
CA ASN A 16 -23.12 -12.54 7.90
C ASN A 16 -23.14 -13.95 7.26
N PHE A 17 -23.15 -14.03 5.93
CA PHE A 17 -22.97 -15.27 5.19
C PHE A 17 -21.78 -15.18 4.26
N PHE A 18 -21.25 -16.31 3.85
CA PHE A 18 -20.21 -16.38 2.83
C PHE A 18 -20.83 -16.54 1.43
N TYR A 19 -20.06 -16.17 0.44
CA TYR A 19 -20.35 -16.41 -0.97
C TYR A 19 -19.18 -17.19 -1.55
N GLU A 20 -19.43 -18.34 -2.15
CA GLU A 20 -18.42 -19.25 -2.67
C GLU A 20 -18.54 -19.35 -4.19
N PHE A 21 -17.41 -19.41 -4.87
CA PHE A 21 -17.32 -19.69 -6.29
C PHE A 21 -16.04 -20.43 -6.61
N MET A 22 -16.03 -21.18 -7.71
CA MET A 22 -14.84 -21.81 -8.23
C MET A 22 -14.18 -20.91 -9.27
N ASP A 23 -12.86 -20.71 -9.16
CA ASP A 23 -12.09 -20.07 -10.22
C ASP A 23 -11.80 -21.09 -11.31
N SER A 24 -12.33 -20.85 -12.51
CA SER A 24 -12.12 -21.69 -13.69
C SER A 24 -11.32 -21.01 -14.80
N THR A 25 -10.92 -19.72 -14.60
CA THR A 25 -10.44 -18.86 -15.68
C THR A 25 -9.03 -18.30 -15.50
N GLY A 26 -8.32 -18.74 -14.44
CA GLY A 26 -6.90 -18.39 -14.23
C GLY A 26 -6.63 -17.03 -13.61
N GLY A 27 -7.61 -16.46 -12.89
CA GLY A 27 -7.45 -15.30 -12.03
C GLY A 27 -8.66 -14.38 -12.01
N ASP A 28 -9.18 -14.15 -10.82
CA ASP A 28 -10.29 -13.24 -10.57
C ASP A 28 -9.80 -11.93 -9.92
N TYR A 29 -10.39 -10.83 -10.34
CA TYR A 29 -10.27 -9.54 -9.69
C TYR A 29 -11.53 -9.25 -8.87
N ILE A 30 -11.37 -9.10 -7.55
CA ILE A 30 -12.46 -8.84 -6.62
C ILE A 30 -12.27 -7.45 -6.03
N GLU A 31 -13.30 -6.63 -6.11
CA GLU A 31 -13.33 -5.28 -5.56
C GLU A 31 -14.61 -5.04 -4.75
N SER A 32 -14.57 -4.13 -3.78
CA SER A 32 -15.75 -3.75 -3.00
C SER A 32 -15.71 -2.30 -2.53
N ASP A 33 -16.90 -1.74 -2.30
CA ASP A 33 -17.09 -0.40 -1.75
C ASP A 33 -16.83 -0.30 -0.24
N LYS A 34 -16.66 -1.45 0.43
CA LYS A 34 -16.40 -1.57 1.88
C LYS A 34 -15.44 -2.72 2.13
N PRO A 35 -14.74 -2.74 3.27
CA PRO A 35 -13.86 -3.85 3.62
C PRO A 35 -14.61 -5.19 3.58
N ILE A 36 -13.97 -6.17 2.93
CA ILE A 36 -14.42 -7.56 2.87
C ILE A 36 -13.24 -8.46 3.21
N LEU A 37 -13.53 -9.67 3.59
CA LEU A 37 -12.54 -10.72 3.78
C LEU A 37 -12.67 -11.72 2.64
N VAL A 38 -11.56 -11.98 1.95
CA VAL A 38 -11.49 -12.95 0.86
C VAL A 38 -10.57 -14.08 1.29
N SER A 39 -11.07 -15.30 1.20
CA SER A 39 -10.27 -16.51 1.43
C SER A 39 -10.17 -17.33 0.15
N GLN A 40 -9.01 -17.94 -0.03
CA GLN A 40 -8.76 -18.91 -1.09
C GLN A 40 -8.59 -20.30 -0.48
N TYR A 41 -9.20 -21.27 -1.11
CA TYR A 41 -9.02 -22.68 -0.78
C TYR A 41 -8.21 -23.35 -1.88
N THR A 42 -7.23 -24.16 -1.48
CA THR A 42 -6.63 -25.13 -2.40
C THR A 42 -7.54 -26.35 -2.51
N THR A 43 -7.56 -26.95 -3.67
CA THR A 43 -8.36 -28.15 -3.91
C THR A 43 -7.67 -29.39 -3.35
N ASN A 44 -8.43 -30.47 -3.16
CA ASN A 44 -7.86 -31.75 -2.76
C ASN A 44 -7.05 -32.39 -3.91
N LYS A 45 -6.24 -33.37 -3.56
CA LYS A 45 -5.34 -34.12 -4.46
C LYS A 45 -5.98 -34.64 -5.74
N ASN A 46 -7.29 -34.84 -5.79
CA ASN A 46 -7.97 -35.46 -6.92
C ASN A 46 -8.52 -34.44 -7.92
N GLN A 47 -8.50 -33.14 -7.60
CA GLN A 47 -9.15 -32.09 -8.40
C GLN A 47 -8.19 -31.21 -9.19
N CYS A 48 -6.88 -31.21 -8.86
CA CYS A 48 -5.90 -30.31 -9.48
C CYS A 48 -5.13 -30.87 -10.66
N TRP A 49 -5.40 -32.11 -11.10
CA TRP A 49 -4.52 -32.79 -12.04
C TRP A 49 -5.14 -32.96 -13.43
N ASN A 50 -4.88 -32.01 -14.31
CA ASN A 50 -4.95 -32.21 -15.77
C ASN A 50 -3.57 -32.44 -16.38
N PHE A 51 -2.68 -33.16 -15.68
CA PHE A 51 -1.44 -33.60 -16.34
C PHE A 51 -1.71 -34.82 -17.20
N PRO A 52 -1.22 -34.84 -18.44
CA PRO A 52 -1.18 -36.07 -19.22
C PRO A 52 -0.24 -37.04 -18.49
N THR A 53 -0.81 -37.89 -17.69
CA THR A 53 -0.02 -38.89 -16.96
C THR A 53 0.15 -40.13 -17.82
N THR A 54 1.38 -40.41 -18.15
CA THR A 54 1.79 -41.75 -18.63
C THR A 54 1.95 -42.73 -17.46
N SER A 55 1.72 -42.26 -16.22
CA SER A 55 1.81 -43.10 -15.01
C SER A 55 0.44 -43.65 -14.62
N PRO A 56 0.31 -44.93 -14.33
CA PRO A 56 -0.93 -45.56 -13.91
C PRO A 56 -1.43 -45.09 -12.53
N SER A 57 -0.62 -44.37 -11.79
CA SER A 57 -1.00 -43.76 -10.50
C SER A 57 -0.34 -42.40 -10.38
N PRO A 58 -1.05 -41.32 -10.73
CA PRO A 58 -0.52 -39.97 -10.52
C PRO A 58 -0.26 -39.76 -9.03
N PRO A 59 0.85 -39.12 -8.66
CA PRO A 59 1.12 -38.81 -7.26
C PRO A 59 0.02 -37.93 -6.72
N SER A 60 -0.44 -38.28 -5.51
CA SER A 60 -1.52 -37.55 -4.81
C SER A 60 -0.93 -36.36 -4.06
N TYR A 61 -0.66 -35.27 -4.79
CA TYR A 61 -0.11 -34.03 -4.16
C TYR A 61 -1.21 -33.11 -3.68
N GLY A 62 -0.98 -32.54 -2.49
CA GLY A 62 -1.81 -31.52 -1.88
C GLY A 62 -2.95 -32.04 -1.01
N ASP A 63 -3.38 -31.19 -0.13
CA ASP A 63 -4.52 -31.34 0.76
C ASP A 63 -5.28 -29.99 0.77
N PRO A 64 -6.59 -29.94 1.10
CA PRO A 64 -7.29 -28.67 1.20
C PRO A 64 -6.68 -27.74 2.25
N GLU A 65 -6.28 -26.57 1.82
CA GLU A 65 -5.79 -25.50 2.69
C GLU A 65 -6.63 -24.25 2.48
N MET A 66 -6.78 -23.44 3.53
CA MET A 66 -7.43 -22.14 3.48
C MET A 66 -6.48 -21.06 3.93
N PHE A 67 -6.39 -19.98 3.17
CA PHE A 67 -5.70 -18.76 3.57
C PHE A 67 -6.44 -17.52 3.12
N TYR A 68 -6.34 -16.44 3.89
CA TYR A 68 -6.90 -15.16 3.55
C TYR A 68 -6.00 -14.43 2.55
N LEU A 69 -6.61 -13.80 1.55
CA LEU A 69 -5.85 -13.01 0.57
C LEU A 69 -5.61 -11.59 1.10
N SER A 70 -4.38 -11.13 0.98
CA SER A 70 -4.05 -9.73 1.24
C SER A 70 -4.49 -8.85 0.08
N PRO A 71 -5.20 -7.74 0.33
CA PRO A 71 -5.53 -6.80 -0.72
C PRO A 71 -4.27 -6.13 -1.28
N ILE A 72 -4.31 -5.73 -2.55
CA ILE A 72 -3.17 -5.13 -3.25
C ILE A 72 -2.69 -3.82 -2.61
N GLU A 73 -3.57 -3.11 -1.89
CA GLU A 73 -3.26 -1.89 -1.16
C GLU A 73 -2.38 -2.15 0.09
N GLN A 74 -2.29 -3.39 0.52
CA GLN A 74 -1.47 -3.81 1.67
C GLN A 74 -0.18 -4.50 1.26
N GLY A 75 0.27 -4.30 0.02
CA GLY A 75 1.52 -4.84 -0.49
C GLY A 75 2.76 -4.23 0.16
N GLN A 76 3.87 -4.94 0.08
CA GLN A 76 5.20 -4.51 0.53
C GLN A 76 6.20 -4.47 -0.62
N LYS A 77 7.28 -3.70 -0.48
CA LYS A 77 8.37 -3.63 -1.47
C LYS A 77 9.46 -4.67 -1.23
N SER A 78 9.52 -5.21 -0.02
CA SER A 78 10.51 -6.20 0.36
C SER A 78 9.94 -7.10 1.44
N VAL A 79 10.02 -8.41 1.22
CA VAL A 79 9.59 -9.42 2.20
C VAL A 79 10.64 -10.50 2.30
N ARG A 80 10.80 -11.03 3.50
CA ARG A 80 11.60 -12.22 3.78
C ARG A 80 10.70 -13.27 4.40
N PHE A 81 10.79 -14.51 3.92
CA PHE A 81 9.89 -15.57 4.31
C PHE A 81 10.59 -16.92 4.35
N TYR A 82 9.91 -17.89 4.91
CA TYR A 82 10.42 -19.23 5.12
C TYR A 82 9.59 -20.24 4.33
N VAL A 83 10.23 -21.18 3.64
CA VAL A 83 9.59 -22.31 3.00
C VAL A 83 9.89 -23.59 3.77
N SER A 84 8.89 -24.43 4.00
CA SER A 84 9.06 -25.73 4.63
C SER A 84 9.02 -26.85 3.59
N ARG A 85 9.95 -27.79 3.74
CA ARG A 85 9.97 -29.05 2.99
C ARG A 85 9.82 -30.26 3.91
N LYS A 86 9.31 -30.02 5.12
CA LYS A 86 8.99 -31.08 6.07
C LYS A 86 7.72 -31.80 5.67
N SER A 87 7.46 -32.96 6.25
CA SER A 87 6.22 -33.72 6.08
C SER A 87 5.90 -34.03 4.61
N SER A 88 6.91 -34.47 3.85
CA SER A 88 6.73 -34.85 2.43
C SER A 88 6.29 -33.73 1.49
N ILE A 89 6.60 -32.47 1.81
CA ILE A 89 6.41 -31.35 0.90
C ILE A 89 7.49 -31.39 -0.19
N ASP A 90 7.12 -31.70 -1.42
CA ASP A 90 8.01 -31.86 -2.56
C ASP A 90 8.11 -30.59 -3.41
N TYR A 91 7.03 -29.85 -3.50
CA TYR A 91 6.91 -28.66 -4.37
C TYR A 91 6.56 -27.45 -3.55
N VAL A 92 7.31 -26.36 -3.75
CA VAL A 92 7.02 -25.06 -3.11
C VAL A 92 7.00 -23.98 -4.17
N TYR A 93 5.95 -23.17 -4.15
CA TYR A 93 5.71 -22.10 -5.11
C TYR A 93 5.38 -20.79 -4.41
N ALA A 94 5.55 -19.69 -5.13
CA ALA A 94 4.95 -18.42 -4.78
C ALA A 94 4.23 -17.83 -6.00
N ASN A 95 3.05 -17.26 -5.72
CA ASN A 95 2.29 -16.38 -6.62
C ASN A 95 2.49 -14.95 -6.13
N ILE A 96 3.04 -14.09 -6.99
CA ILE A 96 3.35 -12.69 -6.66
C ILE A 96 2.47 -11.80 -7.53
N HIS A 97 1.62 -10.98 -6.90
CA HIS A 97 0.76 -10.02 -7.57
C HIS A 97 1.44 -8.64 -7.53
N ILE A 98 1.77 -8.10 -8.70
CA ILE A 98 2.62 -6.93 -8.85
C ILE A 98 2.06 -5.99 -9.92
N PRO A 99 2.14 -4.66 -9.79
CA PRO A 99 1.85 -3.76 -10.89
C PRO A 99 2.67 -4.11 -12.14
N THR A 100 2.03 -4.24 -13.28
CA THR A 100 2.67 -4.68 -14.54
C THR A 100 3.86 -3.81 -14.90
N ILE A 101 3.77 -2.50 -14.64
CA ILE A 101 4.85 -1.54 -14.89
C ILE A 101 6.11 -1.81 -14.02
N ALA A 102 5.99 -2.48 -12.89
CA ALA A 102 7.07 -2.72 -11.95
C ALA A 102 7.76 -4.10 -12.11
N VAL A 103 7.27 -4.92 -13.01
CA VAL A 103 7.76 -6.31 -13.24
C VAL A 103 9.28 -6.36 -13.49
N SER A 104 9.84 -5.38 -14.19
CA SER A 104 11.28 -5.33 -14.50
C SER A 104 12.18 -5.20 -13.26
N SER A 105 11.65 -4.68 -12.15
CA SER A 105 12.38 -4.51 -10.89
C SER A 105 12.18 -5.69 -9.91
N LEU A 106 11.26 -6.63 -10.21
CA LEU A 106 10.98 -7.77 -9.35
C LEU A 106 12.18 -8.72 -9.26
N ARG A 107 12.57 -9.07 -8.05
CA ARG A 107 13.66 -10.02 -7.77
C ARG A 107 13.22 -11.03 -6.73
N VAL A 108 13.58 -12.28 -6.94
CA VAL A 108 13.50 -13.36 -5.97
C VAL A 108 14.91 -13.83 -5.69
N ASP A 109 15.34 -13.72 -4.43
CA ASP A 109 16.73 -13.99 -4.01
C ASP A 109 17.76 -13.23 -4.85
N GLY A 110 17.46 -11.99 -5.22
CA GLY A 110 18.29 -11.13 -6.05
C GLY A 110 18.19 -11.40 -7.57
N ASN A 111 17.50 -12.45 -8.01
CA ASN A 111 17.40 -12.83 -9.41
C ASN A 111 16.05 -12.43 -10.03
N PRO A 112 16.02 -12.02 -11.31
CA PRO A 112 14.78 -11.75 -12.02
C PRO A 112 14.00 -13.05 -12.26
N ILE A 113 12.67 -12.95 -12.30
CA ILE A 113 11.82 -14.07 -12.71
C ILE A 113 11.81 -14.11 -14.25
N PRO A 114 12.00 -15.29 -14.87
CA PRO A 114 11.95 -15.42 -16.32
C PRO A 114 10.57 -15.04 -16.90
N ALA A 115 10.56 -14.37 -18.04
CA ALA A 115 9.35 -13.83 -18.67
C ALA A 115 8.19 -14.85 -18.87
N PRO A 116 8.43 -16.13 -19.20
CA PRO A 116 7.33 -17.10 -19.35
C PRO A 116 6.54 -17.37 -18.07
N PHE A 117 7.09 -17.01 -16.91
CA PHE A 117 6.44 -17.15 -15.60
C PHE A 117 5.80 -15.85 -15.09
N ILE A 118 5.70 -14.83 -15.94
CA ILE A 118 5.04 -13.56 -15.63
C ILE A 118 3.89 -13.38 -16.60
N ILE A 119 2.67 -13.43 -16.07
CA ILE A 119 1.44 -13.40 -16.86
C ILE A 119 0.65 -12.15 -16.48
N PRO A 120 0.27 -11.28 -17.42
CA PRO A 120 -0.68 -10.20 -17.15
C PRO A 120 -1.98 -10.77 -16.57
N HIS A 121 -2.51 -10.13 -15.52
CA HIS A 121 -3.77 -10.59 -14.93
C HIS A 121 -4.93 -10.40 -15.93
N PRO A 122 -5.68 -11.46 -16.27
CA PRO A 122 -6.64 -11.41 -17.37
C PRO A 122 -7.76 -10.39 -17.17
N ASN A 123 -8.20 -10.21 -15.93
CA ASN A 123 -9.30 -9.33 -15.58
C ASN A 123 -8.84 -7.99 -14.95
N TYR A 124 -7.53 -7.80 -14.75
CA TYR A 124 -6.95 -6.56 -14.21
C TYR A 124 -5.55 -6.31 -14.79
N PRO A 125 -5.41 -5.95 -16.08
CA PRO A 125 -4.12 -5.91 -16.80
C PRO A 125 -3.08 -4.93 -16.28
N SER A 126 -3.46 -3.98 -15.42
CA SER A 126 -2.52 -3.11 -14.69
C SER A 126 -1.65 -3.89 -13.68
N TYR A 127 -2.03 -5.14 -13.38
CA TYR A 127 -1.28 -6.07 -12.55
C TYR A 127 -0.89 -7.32 -13.35
N SER A 128 0.21 -7.91 -12.94
CA SER A 128 0.70 -9.21 -13.43
C SER A 128 0.83 -10.18 -12.27
N VAL A 129 0.73 -11.46 -12.57
CA VAL A 129 1.02 -12.56 -11.66
C VAL A 129 2.37 -13.14 -12.07
N ALA A 130 3.34 -13.09 -11.17
CA ALA A 130 4.61 -13.75 -11.35
C ALA A 130 4.65 -15.05 -10.54
N LEU A 131 4.98 -16.13 -11.21
CA LEU A 131 5.07 -17.47 -10.63
C LEU A 131 6.54 -17.82 -10.40
N THR A 132 6.87 -18.33 -9.22
CA THR A 132 8.19 -18.89 -8.97
C THR A 132 8.10 -20.20 -8.23
N ARG A 133 9.02 -21.11 -8.56
CA ARG A 133 9.21 -22.38 -7.86
C ARG A 133 10.51 -22.31 -7.08
N PHE A 134 10.46 -22.67 -5.81
CA PHE A 134 11.66 -22.78 -4.98
C PHE A 134 12.24 -24.19 -5.13
N ILE A 135 13.50 -24.27 -5.55
CA ILE A 135 14.24 -25.51 -5.74
C ILE A 135 15.48 -25.47 -4.84
N GLY A 136 15.83 -26.60 -4.26
CA GLY A 136 17.02 -26.72 -3.40
C GLY A 136 16.72 -26.66 -1.91
N PRO A 137 17.76 -26.72 -1.07
CA PRO A 137 17.65 -26.87 0.39
C PRO A 137 17.41 -25.56 1.13
N ALA A 138 17.52 -24.41 0.47
CA ALA A 138 17.33 -23.13 1.12
C ALA A 138 15.91 -23.02 1.69
N ALA A 139 15.81 -22.69 2.96
CA ALA A 139 14.54 -22.56 3.65
C ALA A 139 14.07 -21.09 3.73
N GLN A 140 14.96 -20.12 3.56
CA GLN A 140 14.68 -18.71 3.65
C GLN A 140 14.86 -18.05 2.28
N HIS A 141 13.88 -17.23 1.89
CA HIS A 141 13.85 -16.53 0.61
C HIS A 141 13.48 -15.07 0.79
N THR A 142 13.79 -14.25 -0.21
CA THR A 142 13.51 -12.82 -0.23
C THR A 142 12.86 -12.44 -1.56
N ILE A 143 11.80 -11.63 -1.52
CA ILE A 143 11.23 -10.97 -2.69
C ILE A 143 11.40 -9.48 -2.52
N THR A 144 11.88 -8.79 -3.56
CA THR A 144 12.06 -7.33 -3.58
C THR A 144 11.55 -6.74 -4.89
N CYS A 145 11.04 -5.51 -4.81
CA CYS A 145 10.58 -4.74 -5.98
C CYS A 145 10.58 -3.24 -5.66
N ASP A 146 10.68 -2.39 -6.68
CA ASP A 146 10.57 -0.93 -6.52
C ASP A 146 9.14 -0.47 -6.25
N SER A 147 8.14 -1.30 -6.57
CA SER A 147 6.73 -1.09 -6.24
C SER A 147 6.27 -2.08 -5.17
N THR A 148 5.12 -1.80 -4.56
CA THR A 148 4.49 -2.73 -3.63
C THR A 148 3.90 -3.92 -4.38
N PHE A 149 4.00 -5.10 -3.78
CA PHE A 149 3.43 -6.36 -4.27
C PHE A 149 2.80 -7.13 -3.11
N THR A 150 1.90 -8.04 -3.40
CA THR A 150 1.44 -9.07 -2.48
C THR A 150 1.91 -10.42 -2.96
N ALA A 151 2.14 -11.37 -2.06
CA ALA A 151 2.54 -12.71 -2.44
C ALA A 151 1.91 -13.76 -1.53
N THR A 152 1.64 -14.91 -2.12
CA THR A 152 1.20 -16.13 -1.44
C THR A 152 2.20 -17.23 -1.71
N VAL A 153 2.66 -17.90 -0.66
CA VAL A 153 3.52 -19.08 -0.75
C VAL A 153 2.72 -20.29 -0.40
N TYR A 154 2.92 -21.37 -1.14
CA TYR A 154 2.30 -22.65 -0.88
C TYR A 154 3.22 -23.82 -1.19
N GLY A 155 3.08 -24.87 -0.40
CA GLY A 155 3.79 -26.12 -0.56
C GLY A 155 2.82 -27.26 -0.78
N LEU A 156 3.21 -28.18 -1.65
CA LEU A 156 2.43 -29.37 -2.00
C LEU A 156 3.29 -30.62 -1.81
N GLY A 157 2.75 -31.59 -1.13
CA GLY A 157 3.38 -32.87 -0.87
C GLY A 157 2.38 -34.01 -0.96
N ASN A 158 2.84 -35.21 -0.60
CA ASN A 158 2.00 -36.40 -0.65
C ASN A 158 1.00 -36.39 0.51
N TYR A 159 -0.27 -36.07 0.20
CA TYR A 159 -1.37 -35.86 1.17
C TYR A 159 -1.12 -34.71 2.17
N GLU A 160 -0.28 -33.74 1.80
CA GLU A 160 0.09 -32.63 2.66
C GLU A 160 0.16 -31.34 1.84
N SER A 161 -0.24 -30.24 2.43
CA SER A 161 -0.04 -28.91 1.86
C SER A 161 0.09 -27.86 2.93
N TYR A 162 0.51 -26.66 2.56
CA TYR A 162 0.38 -25.46 3.33
C TYR A 162 0.26 -24.25 2.41
N GLY A 163 -0.36 -23.18 2.90
CA GLY A 163 -0.43 -21.91 2.20
C GLY A 163 -0.47 -20.74 3.17
N TYR A 164 0.19 -19.64 2.83
CA TYR A 164 0.14 -18.42 3.64
C TYR A 164 0.53 -17.17 2.83
N ASN A 165 0.10 -16.00 3.31
CA ASN A 165 0.52 -14.72 2.75
C ASN A 165 1.91 -14.34 3.22
N VAL A 166 2.73 -13.86 2.29
CA VAL A 166 4.11 -13.46 2.56
C VAL A 166 4.16 -11.96 2.81
N GLY A 167 4.03 -11.60 4.06
CA GLY A 167 4.17 -10.22 4.49
C GLY A 167 3.04 -9.31 3.98
N THR A 168 2.28 -8.78 4.90
CA THR A 168 1.23 -7.81 4.61
C THR A 168 1.52 -6.55 5.40
N PHE A 169 1.49 -5.42 4.73
CA PHE A 169 1.54 -4.13 5.41
C PHE A 169 0.13 -3.77 5.85
N ILE A 170 -0.21 -4.08 7.10
CA ILE A 170 -1.52 -3.79 7.65
C ILE A 170 -1.66 -2.27 7.82
N ASN A 171 -2.30 -1.64 6.87
CA ASN A 171 -2.72 -0.25 6.94
C ASN A 171 -4.21 -0.17 7.24
N ASN A 172 -4.57 0.86 7.99
CA ASN A 172 -5.96 1.22 8.09
C ASN A 172 -6.41 1.87 6.76
N LEU A 173 -7.12 1.12 5.94
CA LEU A 173 -7.64 1.58 4.64
C LEU A 173 -8.87 2.50 4.77
N ASN A 174 -9.26 2.87 5.99
CA ASN A 174 -10.38 3.78 6.21
C ASN A 174 -9.97 5.25 6.06
N TYR A 175 -8.67 5.54 5.90
CA TYR A 175 -8.23 6.92 5.72
C TYR A 175 -6.99 7.04 4.81
N TYR A 176 -6.84 8.25 4.25
CA TYR A 176 -5.59 8.73 3.63
C TYR A 176 -5.28 10.11 4.19
N GLY A 177 -4.09 10.27 4.81
CA GLY A 177 -3.59 11.55 5.28
C GLY A 177 -2.54 12.11 4.32
N TYR A 178 -2.66 13.40 3.95
CA TYR A 178 -1.68 14.08 3.11
C TYR A 178 -1.63 15.56 3.43
N PHE A 179 -0.64 16.25 2.89
CA PHE A 179 -0.50 17.69 3.01
C PHE A 179 -0.19 18.33 1.65
N LYS A 180 -0.40 19.64 1.58
CA LYS A 180 -0.06 20.47 0.43
C LYS A 180 0.65 21.72 0.88
N ASN A 181 1.74 22.05 0.22
CA ASN A 181 2.38 23.35 0.33
C ASN A 181 1.48 24.40 -0.36
N THR A 182 1.01 25.37 0.39
CA THR A 182 0.07 26.39 -0.14
C THR A 182 0.72 27.38 -1.09
N LEU A 183 2.06 27.40 -1.16
CA LEU A 183 2.82 28.17 -2.13
C LEU A 183 3.06 27.38 -3.44
N ASN A 184 2.78 26.08 -3.46
CA ASN A 184 2.94 25.23 -4.65
C ASN A 184 1.63 25.24 -5.45
N PRO A 185 1.62 25.74 -6.70
CA PRO A 185 0.44 25.75 -7.55
C PRO A 185 -0.03 24.35 -8.01
N ASN A 186 0.82 23.32 -7.86
CA ASN A 186 0.46 21.96 -8.22
C ASN A 186 -0.74 21.47 -7.37
N PRO A 187 -1.83 20.96 -7.99
CA PRO A 187 -2.97 20.46 -7.25
C PRO A 187 -2.73 19.14 -6.50
N GLN A 188 -1.65 18.41 -6.81
CA GLN A 188 -1.35 17.12 -6.21
C GLN A 188 -0.79 17.25 -4.77
N PRO A 189 -0.94 16.21 -3.92
CA PRO A 189 -0.28 16.15 -2.63
C PRO A 189 1.24 16.29 -2.75
N ASP A 190 1.85 16.98 -1.79
CA ASP A 190 3.30 17.11 -1.73
C ASP A 190 3.94 15.92 -0.99
N SER A 191 5.10 15.49 -1.44
CA SER A 191 5.88 14.43 -0.79
C SER A 191 6.79 14.92 0.33
N SER A 192 7.14 16.22 0.31
CA SER A 192 7.98 16.88 1.32
C SER A 192 7.74 18.40 1.30
N THR A 193 8.13 19.05 2.38
CA THR A 193 8.16 20.53 2.52
C THR A 193 9.47 20.97 3.17
N CYS A 194 9.64 22.27 3.38
CA CYS A 194 10.77 22.85 4.12
C CYS A 194 10.31 23.50 5.43
N PRO A 195 11.22 23.74 6.40
CA PRO A 195 10.89 24.50 7.59
C PRO A 195 10.28 25.86 7.27
N LYS A 196 9.31 26.29 8.08
CA LYS A 196 8.57 27.56 7.95
C LYS A 196 7.77 27.73 6.65
N THR A 197 7.71 26.72 5.79
CA THR A 197 6.86 26.74 4.60
C THR A 197 5.42 26.45 5.01
N PRO A 198 4.42 27.27 4.60
CA PRO A 198 3.03 27.04 4.94
C PRO A 198 2.49 25.80 4.21
N VAL A 199 1.87 24.92 4.96
CA VAL A 199 1.22 23.70 4.46
C VAL A 199 -0.20 23.61 4.98
N ARG A 200 -1.08 23.02 4.19
CA ARG A 200 -2.43 22.66 4.61
C ARG A 200 -2.53 21.14 4.76
N LEU A 201 -3.15 20.71 5.85
CA LEU A 201 -3.31 19.31 6.21
C LEU A 201 -4.68 18.80 5.75
N PHE A 202 -4.68 17.61 5.14
CA PHE A 202 -5.88 16.98 4.62
C PHE A 202 -5.99 15.54 5.10
N VAL A 203 -7.23 15.12 5.36
CA VAL A 203 -7.55 13.72 5.60
C VAL A 203 -8.76 13.31 4.77
N LYS A 204 -8.65 12.17 4.09
CA LYS A 204 -9.75 11.50 3.40
C LYS A 204 -10.20 10.34 4.29
N LEU A 205 -11.47 10.26 4.61
CA LEU A 205 -12.06 9.23 5.45
C LEU A 205 -13.03 8.39 4.63
N GLY A 206 -12.97 7.07 4.77
CA GLY A 206 -13.83 6.13 4.05
C GLY A 206 -15.29 6.13 4.53
N TYR A 207 -15.61 6.91 5.56
CA TYR A 207 -16.95 7.11 6.10
C TYR A 207 -17.17 8.59 6.45
N PRO A 208 -18.41 9.10 6.35
CA PRO A 208 -18.71 10.43 6.84
C PRO A 208 -18.43 10.53 8.33
N ALA A 209 -17.57 11.46 8.73
CA ALA A 209 -17.23 11.66 10.13
C ALA A 209 -18.37 12.37 10.87
N THR A 210 -18.63 11.94 12.11
CA THR A 210 -19.50 12.64 13.06
C THR A 210 -18.72 13.57 13.98
N SER A 211 -17.42 13.32 14.17
CA SER A 211 -16.48 14.22 14.84
C SER A 211 -15.06 13.97 14.32
N ILE A 212 -14.25 15.02 14.24
CA ILE A 212 -12.83 14.95 13.94
C ILE A 212 -12.06 15.75 14.98
N HIS A 213 -11.10 15.11 15.64
CA HIS A 213 -10.20 15.73 16.59
C HIS A 213 -8.77 15.74 16.01
N TRP A 214 -8.29 16.89 15.61
CA TRP A 214 -6.92 17.13 15.18
C TRP A 214 -6.03 17.33 16.39
N ARG A 215 -5.13 16.40 16.66
CA ARG A 215 -4.21 16.38 17.82
C ARG A 215 -2.93 17.19 17.54
N LEU A 216 -3.08 18.47 17.25
CA LEU A 216 -1.97 19.34 16.80
C LEU A 216 -0.96 19.60 17.92
N SER A 217 -1.41 19.67 19.18
CA SER A 217 -0.55 19.86 20.34
C SER A 217 0.47 18.74 20.56
N GLN A 218 0.20 17.57 19.99
CA GLN A 218 1.11 16.41 20.09
C GLN A 218 2.26 16.46 19.07
N VAL A 219 2.30 17.47 18.19
CA VAL A 219 3.30 17.55 17.12
C VAL A 219 4.35 18.61 17.48
N PRO A 220 5.56 18.18 17.87
CA PRO A 220 6.63 19.12 18.23
C PRO A 220 7.00 20.05 17.08
N GLY A 221 7.10 21.33 17.34
CA GLY A 221 7.52 22.32 16.33
C GLY A 221 6.49 22.65 15.25
N LEU A 222 5.27 22.14 15.35
CA LEU A 222 4.14 22.57 14.52
C LEU A 222 3.60 23.92 15.03
N PHE A 223 3.25 24.82 14.11
CA PHE A 223 2.61 26.08 14.44
C PHE A 223 1.52 26.43 13.40
N PRO A 224 0.30 26.82 13.83
CA PRO A 224 -0.19 26.74 15.20
C PRO A 224 -0.34 25.28 15.68
N ASN A 225 -0.26 25.04 16.99
CA ASN A 225 -0.29 23.69 17.59
C ASN A 225 -1.45 23.48 18.58
N THR A 226 -2.50 24.26 18.47
CA THR A 226 -3.70 24.09 19.31
C THR A 226 -4.59 23.03 18.71
N ASP A 227 -4.98 22.03 19.53
CA ASP A 227 -5.93 20.99 19.12
C ASP A 227 -7.24 21.59 18.61
N SER A 228 -7.83 20.95 17.62
CA SER A 228 -9.10 21.35 17.03
C SER A 228 -10.08 20.17 17.01
N VAL A 229 -11.26 20.37 17.58
CA VAL A 229 -12.36 19.39 17.55
C VAL A 229 -13.50 19.97 16.72
N ILE A 230 -13.90 19.25 15.70
CA ILE A 230 -15.02 19.63 14.82
C ILE A 230 -16.10 18.56 14.93
N ASN A 231 -17.24 18.91 15.47
CA ASN A 231 -18.42 18.05 15.52
C ASN A 231 -19.27 18.24 14.25
N ASN A 232 -19.75 17.13 13.70
CA ASN A 232 -20.50 17.06 12.44
C ASN A 232 -19.79 17.81 11.30
N PRO A 233 -18.51 17.50 11.04
CA PRO A 233 -17.74 18.20 10.01
C PRO A 233 -18.34 17.99 8.63
N ILE A 234 -18.41 19.06 7.85
CA ILE A 234 -18.86 18.99 6.45
C ILE A 234 -17.64 18.69 5.60
N PRO A 235 -17.66 17.61 4.79
CA PRO A 235 -16.56 17.31 3.87
C PRO A 235 -16.48 18.41 2.79
N ILE A 236 -15.27 18.82 2.44
CA ILE A 236 -15.03 19.80 1.37
C ILE A 236 -15.16 19.19 -0.03
N GLY A 237 -15.30 17.87 -0.12
CA GLY A 237 -15.47 17.10 -1.35
C GLY A 237 -15.44 15.61 -1.09
N THR A 238 -15.59 14.86 -2.16
CA THR A 238 -15.46 13.39 -2.16
C THR A 238 -14.54 12.96 -3.30
N GLU A 239 -13.89 11.81 -3.13
CA GLU A 239 -13.02 11.21 -4.14
C GLU A 239 -13.26 9.70 -4.20
N LEU A 240 -13.28 9.16 -5.41
CA LEU A 240 -13.38 7.72 -5.64
C LEU A 240 -11.97 7.14 -5.77
N ILE A 241 -11.58 6.26 -4.84
CA ILE A 241 -10.28 5.58 -4.83
C ILE A 241 -10.56 4.07 -4.80
N ASN A 242 -10.10 3.35 -5.82
CA ASN A 242 -10.28 1.90 -5.93
C ASN A 242 -11.73 1.43 -5.69
N GLY A 243 -12.69 2.11 -6.31
CA GLY A 243 -14.12 1.76 -6.18
C GLY A 243 -14.80 2.21 -4.88
N ARG A 244 -14.07 2.83 -3.94
CA ARG A 244 -14.57 3.31 -2.66
C ARG A 244 -14.60 4.84 -2.60
N VAL A 245 -15.69 5.41 -2.08
CA VAL A 245 -15.84 6.85 -1.86
C VAL A 245 -15.14 7.26 -0.56
N TYR A 246 -14.32 8.28 -0.62
CA TYR A 246 -13.69 8.93 0.51
C TYR A 246 -14.18 10.36 0.65
N TYR A 247 -14.41 10.79 1.88
CA TYR A 247 -14.86 12.12 2.27
C TYR A 247 -13.66 12.95 2.70
N LEU A 248 -13.45 14.09 2.06
CA LEU A 248 -12.27 14.94 2.25
C LEU A 248 -12.52 16.00 3.30
N TYR A 249 -11.61 16.09 4.28
CA TYR A 249 -11.65 17.09 5.37
C TYR A 249 -10.32 17.82 5.48
N THR A 250 -10.38 19.08 5.93
CA THR A 250 -9.22 19.92 6.21
C THR A 250 -9.56 20.96 7.27
N LEU A 251 -8.54 21.48 7.94
CA LEU A 251 -8.65 22.72 8.70
C LEU A 251 -8.44 23.92 7.77
N GLN A 252 -9.28 24.97 7.93
CA GLN A 252 -9.23 26.18 7.09
C GLN A 252 -8.09 27.13 7.50
N GLN A 253 -6.94 26.58 7.87
CA GLN A 253 -5.74 27.31 8.25
C GLN A 253 -4.50 26.60 7.75
N ASP A 254 -3.42 27.33 7.60
CA ASP A 254 -2.13 26.82 7.20
C ASP A 254 -1.26 26.55 8.43
N PHE A 255 -0.33 25.61 8.30
CA PHE A 255 0.58 25.18 9.35
C PHE A 255 2.02 25.31 8.86
N THR A 256 2.94 25.53 9.79
CA THR A 256 4.38 25.51 9.51
C THR A 256 5.10 24.58 10.49
N PHE A 257 6.21 24.00 10.06
CA PHE A 257 7.11 23.23 10.92
C PHE A 257 8.37 24.02 11.20
N ALA A 258 8.80 24.07 12.47
CA ALA A 258 9.93 24.88 12.89
C ALA A 258 11.28 24.35 12.35
N GLN A 259 11.42 23.04 12.18
CA GLN A 259 12.68 22.38 11.82
C GLN A 259 12.48 21.21 10.87
N ALA A 260 13.56 20.75 10.25
CA ALA A 260 13.56 19.55 9.42
C ALA A 260 13.35 18.27 10.27
N GLY A 261 12.69 17.28 9.70
CA GLY A 261 12.38 16.01 10.35
C GLY A 261 11.17 15.33 9.72
N THR A 262 10.80 14.17 10.24
CA THR A 262 9.55 13.50 9.91
C THR A 262 8.58 13.66 11.05
N PHE A 263 7.44 14.28 10.76
CA PHE A 263 6.41 14.57 11.74
C PHE A 263 5.16 13.75 11.45
N THR A 264 4.51 13.30 12.53
CA THR A 264 3.22 12.61 12.46
C THR A 264 2.17 13.47 13.12
N VAL A 265 1.13 13.87 12.37
CA VAL A 265 -0.02 14.58 12.89
C VAL A 265 -1.14 13.59 13.17
N PRO A 266 -1.45 13.28 14.44
CA PRO A 266 -2.50 12.34 14.78
C PRO A 266 -3.88 12.99 14.66
N ILE A 267 -4.85 12.18 14.24
CA ILE A 267 -6.26 12.57 14.09
C ILE A 267 -7.12 11.45 14.65
N ASP A 268 -7.96 11.75 15.65
CA ASP A 268 -9.01 10.82 16.06
C ASP A 268 -10.31 11.23 15.37
N TYR A 269 -11.10 10.27 14.88
CA TYR A 269 -12.40 10.58 14.27
C TYR A 269 -13.44 9.54 14.65
N THR A 270 -14.70 9.97 14.69
CA THR A 270 -15.85 9.09 14.88
C THR A 270 -16.73 9.08 13.64
N ALA A 271 -17.36 7.95 13.37
CA ALA A 271 -18.34 7.80 12.30
C ALA A 271 -19.36 6.73 12.68
N THR A 272 -20.61 6.89 12.25
CA THR A 272 -21.72 5.98 12.60
C THR A 272 -21.57 4.56 12.07
N VAL A 273 -20.65 4.32 11.14
CA VAL A 273 -20.47 3.05 10.41
C VAL A 273 -19.20 2.30 10.82
N ILE A 274 -18.36 2.88 11.68
CA ILE A 274 -17.16 2.19 12.18
C ILE A 274 -17.58 1.10 13.15
N GLU A 275 -17.27 -0.14 12.83
CA GLU A 275 -17.62 -1.32 13.61
C GLU A 275 -16.64 -1.58 14.77
N ASN A 276 -16.30 -0.57 15.54
CA ASN A 276 -15.61 -0.74 16.81
C ASN A 276 -16.50 -0.32 17.99
N CYS A 277 -16.15 -0.73 19.21
CA CYS A 277 -16.96 -0.50 20.39
C CYS A 277 -17.27 0.99 20.66
N ASN A 278 -16.45 1.92 20.15
CA ASN A 278 -16.59 3.36 20.39
C ASN A 278 -16.90 4.14 19.10
N GLN A 279 -17.06 3.47 17.96
CA GLN A 279 -17.20 4.11 16.65
C GLN A 279 -16.09 5.14 16.35
N THR A 280 -14.95 4.99 17.03
CA THR A 280 -13.79 5.88 16.92
C THR A 280 -12.66 5.16 16.21
N ASP A 281 -12.01 5.84 15.28
CA ASP A 281 -10.83 5.34 14.59
C ASP A 281 -9.75 6.42 14.57
N ARG A 282 -8.53 6.03 14.20
CA ARG A 282 -7.36 6.91 14.14
C ARG A 282 -6.81 7.01 12.75
N ALA A 283 -6.55 8.25 12.36
CA ALA A 283 -5.83 8.61 11.15
C ALA A 283 -4.53 9.33 11.53
N LYS A 284 -3.62 9.40 10.58
CA LYS A 284 -2.38 10.18 10.73
C LYS A 284 -1.97 10.82 9.40
N ILE A 285 -1.34 11.98 9.48
CA ILE A 285 -0.66 12.60 8.34
C ILE A 285 0.83 12.56 8.62
N ILE A 286 1.60 12.01 7.70
CA ILE A 286 3.07 12.01 7.79
C ILE A 286 3.58 13.16 6.94
N VAL A 287 4.35 14.06 7.56
CA VAL A 287 4.94 15.23 6.88
C VAL A 287 6.45 15.11 6.94
N LEU A 288 7.09 14.95 5.79
CA LEU A 288 8.53 14.99 5.65
C LEU A 288 8.97 16.45 5.43
N VAL A 289 9.64 17.02 6.42
CA VAL A 289 10.22 18.36 6.34
C VAL A 289 11.72 18.24 6.06
N LYS A 290 12.13 18.58 4.85
CA LYS A 290 13.54 18.54 4.43
C LYS A 290 14.24 19.84 4.82
N PRO A 291 15.55 19.84 5.10
CA PRO A 291 16.31 21.08 5.25
C PRO A 291 16.09 21.99 4.06
N GLY A 292 15.86 23.26 4.31
CA GLY A 292 15.77 24.27 3.27
C GLY A 292 17.13 24.50 2.57
N PRO A 293 17.12 25.06 1.37
CA PRO A 293 18.36 25.47 0.73
C PRO A 293 19.06 26.54 1.56
N ILE A 294 20.35 26.41 1.73
CA ILE A 294 21.20 27.43 2.35
C ILE A 294 21.74 28.30 1.22
N ALA A 295 21.36 29.57 1.21
CA ALA A 295 22.00 30.52 0.30
C ALA A 295 23.38 30.87 0.89
N ASP A 296 24.43 30.41 0.24
CA ASP A 296 25.80 30.73 0.57
C ASP A 296 26.46 31.40 -0.65
N PHE A 297 27.05 32.54 -0.42
CA PHE A 297 27.75 33.27 -1.47
C PHE A 297 28.93 34.06 -0.88
N ASN A 298 29.99 34.14 -1.65
CA ASN A 298 31.17 34.95 -1.36
C ASN A 298 31.20 36.17 -2.28
N ALA A 299 31.40 37.33 -1.71
CA ALA A 299 31.67 38.51 -2.48
C ALA A 299 33.17 38.58 -2.83
N ILE A 300 33.49 38.91 -4.10
CA ILE A 300 34.87 39.02 -4.59
C ILE A 300 35.32 40.46 -4.49
N ALA A 301 36.40 40.69 -3.73
CA ALA A 301 37.07 42.00 -3.67
C ALA A 301 37.77 42.31 -5.02
N PRO A 302 37.97 43.59 -5.37
CA PRO A 302 37.84 44.80 -4.55
C PRO A 302 36.42 45.36 -4.52
N PHE A 303 36.01 45.94 -3.38
CA PHE A 303 34.73 46.64 -3.18
C PHE A 303 34.98 48.13 -3.41
N CYS A 304 34.59 48.68 -4.53
CA CYS A 304 34.71 50.13 -4.83
C CYS A 304 33.34 50.76 -4.94
N ILE A 305 33.22 51.99 -4.41
CA ILE A 305 31.98 52.74 -4.52
C ILE A 305 31.60 52.95 -6.00
N GLY A 306 30.34 52.59 -6.32
CA GLY A 306 29.81 52.70 -7.69
C GLY A 306 30.19 51.62 -8.66
N GLN A 307 30.90 50.57 -8.23
CA GLN A 307 31.19 49.40 -9.04
C GLN A 307 30.27 48.20 -8.67
N PRO A 308 29.88 47.38 -9.65
CA PRO A 308 29.12 46.14 -9.36
C PRO A 308 29.93 45.23 -8.48
N ILE A 309 29.28 44.65 -7.47
CA ILE A 309 29.85 43.59 -6.63
C ILE A 309 29.58 42.26 -7.32
N GLN A 310 30.61 41.47 -7.57
CA GLN A 310 30.46 40.11 -8.04
C GLN A 310 30.24 39.17 -6.86
N LEU A 311 29.13 38.44 -6.88
CA LEU A 311 28.81 37.43 -5.91
C LEU A 311 28.95 36.05 -6.56
N ASN A 312 29.75 35.17 -5.97
CA ASN A 312 29.83 33.75 -6.36
C ASN A 312 28.99 32.93 -5.41
N GLY A 313 27.94 32.32 -5.90
CA GLY A 313 27.14 31.37 -5.14
C GLY A 313 27.88 30.06 -4.97
N ASN A 314 27.89 29.54 -3.74
CA ASN A 314 28.31 28.17 -3.45
C ASN A 314 27.07 27.28 -3.52
N PRO A 315 26.84 26.50 -4.59
CA PRO A 315 25.66 25.68 -4.70
C PRO A 315 25.72 24.57 -3.63
N THR A 316 24.79 24.58 -2.71
CA THR A 316 24.58 23.43 -1.82
C THR A 316 24.07 22.25 -2.65
N ALA A 317 24.66 21.08 -2.46
CA ALA A 317 24.25 19.85 -3.14
C ALA A 317 22.75 19.63 -2.96
N GLY A 318 21.98 19.62 -4.07
CA GLY A 318 20.54 19.36 -4.06
C GLY A 318 19.65 20.46 -4.65
N ILE A 319 20.17 21.64 -4.99
CA ILE A 319 19.42 22.68 -5.69
C ILE A 319 19.49 22.38 -7.20
N ARG A 320 18.37 21.98 -7.78
CA ARG A 320 18.18 22.04 -9.25
C ARG A 320 17.34 23.28 -9.55
N HIS A 321 17.85 24.12 -10.44
CA HIS A 321 17.13 25.24 -11.01
C HIS A 321 16.05 24.75 -11.96
#